data_4b1eeebac31de55e09d8f3f9dde4e7ab
#
_entry.id   4b1eeebac31de55e09d8f3f9dde4e7ab
#
_cell.length_a   1.000
_cell.length_b   1.000
_cell.length_c   1.000
_cell.angle_alpha   90.00
_cell.angle_beta   90.00
_cell.angle_gamma   90.00
#
_symmetry.space_group_name_H-M   'P 1'
#
loop_
_entity.id
_entity.type
_entity.pdbx_description
1 polymer ?
#
loop_
_entity_poly.entity_id
_entity_poly.type
_entity_poly.pdbx_seq_one_letter_code
_entity_poly.pdbx_strand_id
1 'polypeptide(L)'
;MPRVDPVPGTEQESPYLRVLAHCPELAEKWSAFATAARFSGVLPAELKEEVRRSTAAQIGCLFCASFGEAKAEHDDPREELAVRLARTIAEDPKLVDDALFDELRALFTPQEIVELVATISFVVVGGQTFGAVMGIESASAEYAMLYEQQVEDNMAAAAAR
;
A
#
# COMPACT_ATOMS: atom_id res chain seq x y z
N MET A 1 -5.96 1.44 20.84
CA MET A 1 -5.79 -0.03 21.03
C MET A 1 -6.52 -0.76 19.90
N PRO A 2 -5.92 -1.78 19.32
CA PRO A 2 -6.59 -2.58 18.30
C PRO A 2 -7.87 -3.23 18.87
N ARG A 3 -8.85 -3.48 17.98
CA ARG A 3 -10.15 -4.07 18.36
C ARG A 3 -10.06 -5.56 18.72
N VAL A 4 -8.96 -6.19 18.34
CA VAL A 4 -8.57 -7.56 18.74
C VAL A 4 -7.15 -7.47 19.29
N ASP A 5 -6.94 -8.02 20.47
CA ASP A 5 -5.63 -8.01 21.10
C ASP A 5 -4.58 -8.72 20.22
N PRO A 6 -3.36 -8.18 20.14
CA PRO A 6 -2.27 -8.86 19.42
C PRO A 6 -1.96 -10.24 20.01
N VAL A 7 -1.51 -11.16 19.15
CA VAL A 7 -1.10 -12.50 19.60
C VAL A 7 0.12 -12.38 20.54
N PRO A 8 0.10 -12.95 21.74
CA PRO A 8 1.26 -12.97 22.64
C PRO A 8 2.46 -13.67 22.00
N GLY A 9 3.66 -13.17 22.30
CA GLY A 9 4.90 -13.75 21.74
C GLY A 9 5.26 -13.25 20.35
N THR A 10 4.54 -12.24 19.83
CA THR A 10 4.81 -11.62 18.51
C THR A 10 5.32 -10.17 18.62
N GLU A 11 5.92 -9.80 19.74
CA GLU A 11 6.32 -8.43 20.05
C GLU A 11 7.36 -7.86 19.07
N GLN A 12 8.14 -8.72 18.42
CA GLN A 12 9.11 -8.39 17.38
C GLN A 12 8.46 -8.06 16.01
N GLU A 13 7.20 -8.45 15.85
CA GLU A 13 6.47 -8.20 14.60
C GLU A 13 5.85 -6.79 14.58
N SER A 14 5.50 -6.33 13.38
CA SER A 14 4.75 -5.08 13.25
C SER A 14 3.40 -5.14 13.97
N PRO A 15 2.86 -4.02 14.47
CA PRO A 15 1.51 -3.98 15.04
C PRO A 15 0.45 -4.61 14.14
N TYR A 16 0.60 -4.47 12.82
CA TYR A 16 -0.27 -5.05 11.82
C TYR A 16 -0.19 -6.58 11.81
N LEU A 17 1.03 -7.13 11.73
CA LEU A 17 1.24 -8.58 11.69
C LEU A 17 0.89 -9.26 13.02
N ARG A 18 1.08 -8.59 14.15
CA ARG A 18 0.71 -9.09 15.46
C ARG A 18 -0.80 -9.38 15.60
N VAL A 19 -1.64 -8.57 14.95
CA VAL A 19 -3.09 -8.81 14.90
C VAL A 19 -3.40 -9.89 13.85
N LEU A 20 -2.76 -9.84 12.68
CA LEU A 20 -3.00 -10.83 11.61
C LEU A 20 -2.50 -12.23 11.98
N ALA A 21 -1.58 -12.35 12.96
CA ALA A 21 -1.04 -13.62 13.46
C ALA A 21 -2.07 -14.54 14.12
N HIS A 22 -3.28 -14.07 14.42
CA HIS A 22 -4.40 -14.96 14.76
C HIS A 22 -4.73 -15.95 13.63
N CYS A 23 -4.33 -15.62 12.40
CA CYS A 23 -4.44 -16.47 11.21
C CYS A 23 -3.04 -16.63 10.58
N PRO A 24 -2.16 -17.49 11.14
CA PRO A 24 -0.73 -17.51 10.79
C PRO A 24 -0.46 -17.82 9.33
N GLU A 25 -1.19 -18.75 8.73
CA GLU A 25 -1.07 -19.05 7.31
C GLU A 25 -1.47 -17.84 6.44
N LEU A 26 -2.53 -17.12 6.82
CA LEU A 26 -2.94 -15.90 6.14
C LEU A 26 -1.88 -14.80 6.29
N ALA A 27 -1.29 -14.64 7.46
CA ALA A 27 -0.25 -13.66 7.72
C ALA A 27 1.00 -13.90 6.84
N GLU A 28 1.43 -15.16 6.72
CA GLU A 28 2.54 -15.57 5.85
C GLU A 28 2.26 -15.24 4.38
N LYS A 29 1.11 -15.69 3.85
CA LYS A 29 0.73 -15.48 2.45
C LYS A 29 0.51 -14.00 2.14
N TRP A 30 -0.12 -13.28 3.06
CA TRP A 30 -0.30 -11.84 2.94
C TRP A 30 1.03 -11.09 2.87
N SER A 31 1.97 -11.36 3.77
CA SER A 31 3.29 -10.72 3.78
C SER A 31 4.06 -10.96 2.49
N ALA A 32 4.08 -12.19 1.99
CA ALA A 32 4.74 -12.55 0.74
C ALA A 32 4.10 -11.83 -0.45
N PHE A 33 2.76 -11.83 -0.53
CA PHE A 33 2.02 -11.17 -1.61
C PHE A 33 2.19 -9.64 -1.56
N ALA A 34 2.06 -9.02 -0.39
CA ALA A 34 2.22 -7.58 -0.23
C ALA A 34 3.62 -7.11 -0.61
N THR A 35 4.67 -7.87 -0.25
CA THR A 35 6.05 -7.58 -0.64
C THR A 35 6.23 -7.69 -2.17
N ALA A 36 5.72 -8.78 -2.77
CA ALA A 36 5.80 -8.96 -4.21
C ALA A 36 5.08 -7.85 -4.98
N ALA A 37 3.84 -7.52 -4.59
CA ALA A 37 3.05 -6.48 -5.24
C ALA A 37 3.70 -5.10 -5.16
N ARG A 38 4.41 -4.79 -4.06
CA ARG A 38 5.04 -3.48 -3.86
C ARG A 38 6.40 -3.34 -4.57
N PHE A 39 7.20 -4.39 -4.59
CA PHE A 39 8.61 -4.32 -5.00
C PHE A 39 8.96 -5.18 -6.22
N SER A 40 8.00 -5.87 -6.81
CA SER A 40 8.20 -6.66 -8.03
C SER A 40 7.23 -6.21 -9.12
N GLY A 41 7.43 -6.71 -10.34
CA GLY A 41 6.58 -6.40 -11.48
C GLY A 41 7.19 -5.37 -12.41
N VAL A 42 6.35 -4.71 -13.22
CA VAL A 42 6.78 -3.78 -14.27
C VAL A 42 6.64 -2.31 -13.89
N LEU A 43 5.85 -2.01 -12.86
CA LEU A 43 5.72 -0.64 -12.35
C LEU A 43 6.85 -0.29 -11.38
N PRO A 44 7.35 0.95 -11.40
CA PRO A 44 8.32 1.44 -10.42
C PRO A 44 7.80 1.30 -8.99
N ALA A 45 8.67 0.86 -8.08
CA ALA A 45 8.32 0.72 -6.67
C ALA A 45 7.99 2.07 -6.02
N GLU A 46 8.63 3.15 -6.49
CA GLU A 46 8.39 4.54 -6.07
C GLU A 46 6.94 4.96 -6.36
N LEU A 47 6.43 4.67 -7.57
CA LEU A 47 5.05 4.95 -7.94
C LEU A 47 4.06 4.19 -7.03
N LYS A 48 4.34 2.92 -6.75
CA LYS A 48 3.48 2.10 -5.87
C LYS A 48 3.49 2.60 -4.42
N GLU A 49 4.64 3.07 -3.95
CA GLU A 49 4.75 3.64 -2.60
C GLU A 49 4.01 4.98 -2.50
N GLU A 50 4.08 5.82 -3.53
CA GLU A 50 3.31 7.08 -3.58
C GLU A 50 1.80 6.82 -3.60
N VAL A 51 1.35 5.85 -4.37
CA VAL A 51 -0.04 5.36 -4.37
C VAL A 51 -0.45 4.90 -2.96
N ARG A 52 0.40 4.15 -2.25
CA ARG A 52 0.13 3.71 -0.88
C ARG A 52 -0.02 4.88 0.09
N ARG A 53 0.87 5.87 0.00
CA ARG A 53 0.84 7.07 0.85
C ARG A 53 -0.42 7.89 0.62
N SER A 54 -0.85 8.01 -0.64
CA SER A 54 -1.95 8.88 -1.05
C SER A 54 -3.32 8.52 -0.48
N THR A 55 -3.53 7.28 -0.03
CA THR A 55 -4.82 6.77 0.44
C THR A 55 -4.88 6.47 1.93
N ALA A 56 -3.73 6.42 2.61
CA ALA A 56 -3.65 5.98 4.00
C ALA A 56 -4.51 6.81 4.97
N ALA A 57 -4.46 8.14 4.84
CA ALA A 57 -5.26 9.06 5.65
C ALA A 57 -6.75 9.00 5.25
N GLN A 58 -7.05 8.91 3.97
CA GLN A 58 -8.43 8.82 3.45
C GLN A 58 -9.17 7.59 3.98
N ILE A 59 -8.49 6.43 4.04
CA ILE A 59 -9.04 5.17 4.56
C ILE A 59 -9.04 5.14 6.09
N GLY A 60 -8.20 5.98 6.74
CA GLY A 60 -8.10 6.05 8.20
C GLY A 60 -7.21 4.96 8.83
N CYS A 61 -6.27 4.42 8.07
CA CYS A 61 -5.28 3.46 8.59
C CYS A 61 -4.13 4.22 9.28
N LEU A 62 -4.20 4.40 10.59
CA LEU A 62 -3.17 5.11 11.36
C LEU A 62 -1.78 4.47 11.22
N PHE A 63 -1.71 3.15 11.23
CA PHE A 63 -0.47 2.42 10.99
C PHE A 63 0.11 2.76 9.60
N CYS A 64 -0.74 2.72 8.56
CA CYS A 64 -0.29 2.97 7.20
C CYS A 64 0.13 4.44 6.99
N ALA A 65 -0.54 5.37 7.65
CA ALA A 65 -0.22 6.80 7.60
C ALA A 65 1.11 7.15 8.32
N SER A 66 1.58 6.29 9.24
CA SER A 66 2.86 6.50 9.95
C SER A 66 4.08 6.40 9.03
N PHE A 67 3.93 5.91 7.81
CA PHE A 67 5.03 5.66 6.86
C PHE A 67 5.12 6.75 5.78
N GLY A 68 4.94 7.99 6.17
CA GLY A 68 5.08 9.14 5.31
C GLY A 68 3.79 9.55 4.59
N GLU A 69 3.77 10.81 4.22
CA GLU A 69 2.68 11.43 3.47
C GLU A 69 2.95 11.38 1.97
N ALA A 70 1.88 11.42 1.18
CA ALA A 70 1.97 11.62 -0.26
C ALA A 70 2.50 13.01 -0.59
N LYS A 71 3.13 13.15 -1.75
CA LYS A 71 3.51 14.46 -2.29
C LYS A 71 2.27 15.35 -2.43
N ALA A 72 2.46 16.66 -2.28
CA ALA A 72 1.39 17.62 -2.49
C ALA A 72 1.04 17.77 -3.98
N GLU A 73 2.03 17.64 -4.85
CA GLU A 73 1.92 17.77 -6.31
C GLU A 73 2.75 16.67 -6.97
N HIS A 74 2.34 16.24 -8.17
CA HIS A 74 3.00 15.22 -8.96
C HIS A 74 3.35 15.78 -10.34
N ASP A 75 4.64 15.89 -10.66
CA ASP A 75 5.12 16.37 -11.96
C ASP A 75 5.01 15.31 -13.06
N ASP A 76 5.06 14.03 -12.69
CA ASP A 76 4.89 12.91 -13.63
C ASP A 76 3.40 12.61 -13.84
N PRO A 77 2.87 12.76 -15.06
CA PRO A 77 1.47 12.47 -15.37
C PRO A 77 1.05 11.04 -15.03
N ARG A 78 1.99 10.08 -15.08
CA ARG A 78 1.72 8.68 -14.73
C ARG A 78 1.52 8.54 -13.22
N GLU A 79 2.34 9.20 -12.42
CA GLU A 79 2.23 9.20 -10.96
C GLU A 79 0.93 9.89 -10.53
N GLU A 80 0.63 11.08 -11.09
CA GLU A 80 -0.63 11.80 -10.83
C GLU A 80 -1.86 10.94 -11.12
N LEU A 81 -1.88 10.29 -12.29
CA LEU A 81 -3.01 9.45 -12.70
C LEU A 81 -3.14 8.20 -11.82
N ALA A 82 -2.03 7.56 -11.43
CA ALA A 82 -2.04 6.41 -10.54
C ALA A 82 -2.56 6.78 -9.13
N VAL A 83 -2.17 7.92 -8.60
CA VAL A 83 -2.65 8.46 -7.32
C VAL A 83 -4.13 8.80 -7.41
N ARG A 84 -4.58 9.44 -8.48
CA ARG A 84 -6.00 9.75 -8.71
C ARG A 84 -6.85 8.47 -8.76
N LEU A 85 -6.40 7.45 -9.50
CA LEU A 85 -7.06 6.15 -9.54
C LEU A 85 -7.16 5.54 -8.15
N ALA A 86 -6.07 5.54 -7.38
CA ALA A 86 -6.06 4.96 -6.04
C ALA A 86 -7.04 5.67 -5.09
N ARG A 87 -7.06 7.00 -5.10
CA ARG A 87 -8.00 7.80 -4.31
C ARG A 87 -9.45 7.54 -4.71
N THR A 88 -9.73 7.42 -6.02
CA THR A 88 -11.06 7.10 -6.54
C THR A 88 -11.52 5.72 -6.08
N ILE A 89 -10.66 4.69 -6.17
CA ILE A 89 -10.96 3.34 -5.68
C ILE A 89 -11.18 3.33 -4.17
N ALA A 90 -10.39 4.10 -3.42
CA ALA A 90 -10.51 4.19 -1.96
C ALA A 90 -11.77 4.93 -1.51
N GLU A 91 -12.32 5.82 -2.33
CA GLU A 91 -13.57 6.50 -2.08
C GLU A 91 -14.79 5.61 -2.41
N ASP A 92 -14.92 5.23 -3.67
CA ASP A 92 -15.90 4.26 -4.17
C ASP A 92 -15.41 3.71 -5.51
N PRO A 93 -15.13 2.41 -5.63
CA PRO A 93 -14.66 1.81 -6.88
C PRO A 93 -15.62 1.96 -8.05
N LYS A 94 -16.91 2.29 -7.80
CA LYS A 94 -17.89 2.57 -8.85
C LYS A 94 -17.68 3.92 -9.53
N LEU A 95 -16.86 4.80 -8.95
CA LEU A 95 -16.50 6.08 -9.56
C LEU A 95 -15.41 5.93 -10.63
N VAL A 96 -14.79 4.76 -10.76
CA VAL A 96 -13.86 4.45 -11.85
C VAL A 96 -14.65 4.23 -13.13
N ASP A 97 -14.76 5.28 -13.93
CA ASP A 97 -15.51 5.30 -15.18
C ASP A 97 -14.63 5.01 -16.41
N ASP A 98 -15.27 4.94 -17.58
CA ASP A 98 -14.60 4.67 -18.85
C ASP A 98 -13.62 5.81 -19.23
N ALA A 99 -13.90 7.06 -18.84
CA ALA A 99 -13.05 8.21 -19.15
C ALA A 99 -11.72 8.11 -18.39
N LEU A 100 -11.75 7.78 -17.10
CA LEU A 100 -10.54 7.51 -16.31
C LEU A 100 -9.75 6.33 -16.87
N PHE A 101 -10.45 5.29 -17.35
CA PHE A 101 -9.79 4.14 -17.97
C PHE A 101 -9.16 4.47 -19.32
N ASP A 102 -9.74 5.38 -20.10
CA ASP A 102 -9.14 5.85 -21.36
C ASP A 102 -7.85 6.65 -21.10
N GLU A 103 -7.81 7.48 -20.06
CA GLU A 103 -6.58 8.14 -19.62
C GLU A 103 -5.51 7.12 -19.21
N LEU A 104 -5.89 6.07 -18.46
CA LEU A 104 -4.96 4.99 -18.09
C LEU A 104 -4.37 4.29 -19.33
N ARG A 105 -5.21 3.96 -20.32
CA ARG A 105 -4.76 3.33 -21.57
C ARG A 105 -3.81 4.23 -22.38
N ALA A 106 -3.90 5.54 -22.22
CA ALA A 106 -3.01 6.48 -22.90
C ALA A 106 -1.60 6.52 -22.29
N LEU A 107 -1.45 6.23 -21.00
CA LEU A 107 -0.18 6.36 -20.28
C LEU A 107 0.44 5.02 -19.83
N PHE A 108 -0.35 3.95 -19.77
CA PHE A 108 0.07 2.64 -19.26
C PHE A 108 -0.25 1.54 -20.25
N THR A 109 0.62 0.55 -20.31
CA THR A 109 0.36 -0.70 -21.03
C THR A 109 -0.71 -1.54 -20.31
N PRO A 110 -1.37 -2.49 -21.00
CA PRO A 110 -2.33 -3.38 -20.33
C PRO A 110 -1.75 -4.14 -19.13
N GLN A 111 -0.48 -4.53 -19.18
CA GLN A 111 0.19 -5.20 -18.07
C GLN A 111 0.35 -4.27 -16.87
N GLU A 112 0.77 -3.02 -17.10
CA GLU A 112 0.92 -2.01 -16.04
C GLU A 112 -0.43 -1.66 -15.41
N ILE A 113 -1.50 -1.54 -16.21
CA ILE A 113 -2.85 -1.27 -15.70
C ILE A 113 -3.32 -2.40 -14.77
N VAL A 114 -3.13 -3.65 -15.17
CA VAL A 114 -3.52 -4.81 -14.34
C VAL A 114 -2.72 -4.83 -13.06
N GLU A 115 -1.40 -4.61 -13.13
CA GLU A 115 -0.54 -4.56 -11.94
C GLU A 115 -0.93 -3.41 -11.01
N LEU A 116 -1.18 -2.21 -11.56
CA LEU A 116 -1.59 -1.03 -10.80
C LEU A 116 -2.91 -1.29 -10.06
N VAL A 117 -3.94 -1.72 -10.78
CA VAL A 117 -5.26 -2.01 -10.20
C VAL A 117 -5.18 -3.12 -9.15
N ALA A 118 -4.42 -4.19 -9.41
CA ALA A 118 -4.22 -5.27 -8.44
C ALA A 118 -3.49 -4.78 -7.18
N THR A 119 -2.42 -4.01 -7.35
CA THR A 119 -1.66 -3.41 -6.23
C THR A 119 -2.55 -2.49 -5.40
N ILE A 120 -3.32 -1.60 -6.04
CA ILE A 120 -4.25 -0.70 -5.35
C ILE A 120 -5.32 -1.49 -4.61
N SER A 121 -6.04 -2.36 -5.30
CA SER A 121 -7.25 -2.99 -4.75
C SER A 121 -6.91 -4.01 -3.66
N PHE A 122 -5.91 -4.85 -3.87
CA PHE A 122 -5.63 -5.98 -2.99
C PHE A 122 -4.68 -5.61 -1.86
N VAL A 123 -3.63 -4.81 -2.14
CA VAL A 123 -2.60 -4.51 -1.14
C VAL A 123 -2.80 -3.16 -0.50
N VAL A 124 -2.99 -2.10 -1.29
CA VAL A 124 -3.10 -0.74 -0.75
C VAL A 124 -4.44 -0.56 -0.05
N VAL A 125 -5.53 -0.53 -0.79
CA VAL A 125 -6.88 -0.27 -0.23
C VAL A 125 -7.32 -1.41 0.69
N GLY A 126 -7.14 -2.68 0.28
CA GLY A 126 -7.49 -3.84 1.10
C GLY A 126 -6.71 -3.90 2.40
N GLY A 127 -5.39 -3.72 2.35
CA GLY A 127 -4.52 -3.71 3.52
C GLY A 127 -4.80 -2.54 4.46
N GLN A 128 -5.00 -1.34 3.92
CA GLN A 128 -5.33 -0.15 4.70
C GLN A 128 -6.72 -0.28 5.34
N THR A 129 -7.69 -0.86 4.63
CA THR A 129 -9.03 -1.15 5.17
C THR A 129 -8.93 -2.10 6.37
N PHE A 130 -8.14 -3.18 6.25
CA PHE A 130 -7.90 -4.07 7.38
C PHE A 130 -7.31 -3.31 8.58
N GLY A 131 -6.26 -2.50 8.36
CA GLY A 131 -5.63 -1.71 9.42
C GLY A 131 -6.60 -0.75 10.11
N ALA A 132 -7.43 -0.04 9.34
CA ALA A 132 -8.44 0.88 9.85
C ALA A 132 -9.57 0.14 10.60
N VAL A 133 -10.11 -0.94 10.02
CA VAL A 133 -11.17 -1.75 10.63
C VAL A 133 -10.71 -2.42 11.91
N MET A 134 -9.47 -2.92 11.96
CA MET A 134 -8.92 -3.52 13.18
C MET A 134 -8.45 -2.48 14.19
N GLY A 135 -8.43 -1.19 13.86
CA GLY A 135 -7.99 -0.12 14.74
C GLY A 135 -6.51 -0.22 15.10
N ILE A 136 -5.68 -0.60 14.13
CA ILE A 136 -4.24 -0.74 14.35
C ILE A 136 -3.63 0.65 14.53
N GLU A 137 -2.90 0.81 15.64
CA GLU A 137 -2.30 2.08 16.03
C GLU A 137 -1.13 2.46 15.14
N SER A 138 -0.75 3.73 15.20
CA SER A 138 0.44 4.24 14.51
C SER A 138 1.68 3.42 14.89
N ALA A 139 2.58 3.26 13.94
CA ALA A 139 3.89 2.69 14.21
C ALA A 139 4.68 3.58 15.18
N SER A 140 5.58 2.98 15.94
CA SER A 140 6.57 3.76 16.69
C SER A 140 7.52 4.46 15.70
N ALA A 141 8.14 5.56 16.13
CA ALA A 141 9.12 6.27 15.30
C ALA A 141 10.29 5.35 14.87
N GLU A 142 10.74 4.50 15.78
CA GLU A 142 11.78 3.50 15.49
C GLU A 142 11.34 2.52 14.39
N TYR A 143 10.11 2.00 14.48
CA TYR A 143 9.58 1.09 13.45
C TYR A 143 9.39 1.80 12.11
N ALA A 144 8.93 3.06 12.12
CA ALA A 144 8.77 3.85 10.89
C ALA A 144 10.12 4.06 10.18
N MET A 145 11.18 4.36 10.92
CA MET A 145 12.54 4.49 10.35
C MET A 145 13.05 3.16 9.73
N LEU A 146 12.84 2.04 10.43
CA LEU A 146 13.23 0.71 9.91
C LEU A 146 12.43 0.36 8.65
N TYR A 147 11.15 0.72 8.60
CA TYR A 147 10.32 0.53 7.43
C TYR A 147 10.81 1.36 6.24
N GLU A 148 11.13 2.64 6.44
CA GLU A 148 11.67 3.50 5.39
C GLU A 148 12.98 2.94 4.82
N GLN A 149 13.90 2.53 5.68
CA GLN A 149 15.15 1.88 5.25
C GLN A 149 14.88 0.61 4.43
N GLN A 150 13.94 -0.24 4.88
CA GLN A 150 13.56 -1.44 4.15
C GLN A 150 12.95 -1.13 2.78
N VAL A 151 12.15 -0.06 2.68
CA VAL A 151 11.58 0.41 1.41
C VAL A 151 12.69 0.85 0.46
N GLU A 152 13.63 1.67 0.92
CA GLU A 152 14.78 2.13 0.14
C GLU A 152 15.65 0.97 -0.35
N ASP A 153 15.97 0.02 0.52
CA ASP A 153 16.74 -1.17 0.17
C ASP A 153 16.04 -2.03 -0.91
N ASN A 154 14.72 -2.20 -0.80
CA ASN A 154 13.95 -2.95 -1.79
C ASN A 154 13.83 -2.19 -3.13
N MET A 155 13.70 -0.87 -3.10
CA MET A 155 13.72 -0.02 -4.30
C MET A 155 15.07 -0.11 -5.02
N ALA A 156 16.17 0.00 -4.28
CA ALA A 156 17.51 -0.15 -4.83
C ALA A 156 17.74 -1.53 -5.45
N ALA A 157 17.28 -2.59 -4.78
CA ALA A 157 17.35 -3.96 -5.28
C ALA A 157 16.47 -4.20 -6.53
N ALA A 158 15.34 -3.52 -6.64
CA ALA A 158 14.47 -3.57 -7.82
C ALA A 158 15.10 -2.85 -9.01
N ALA A 159 15.73 -1.70 -8.79
CA ALA A 159 16.41 -0.92 -9.83
C ALA A 159 17.68 -1.60 -10.39
N ALA A 160 18.27 -2.54 -9.66
CA ALA A 160 19.46 -3.30 -10.04
C ALA A 160 19.16 -4.55 -10.91
N ARG A 161 17.89 -4.87 -11.14
CA ARG A 161 17.42 -6.04 -11.94
C ARG A 161 17.10 -5.67 -13.36
#